data_fe19eae3e494cee0f118fb1513428a92
#
_entry.id   fe19eae3e494cee0f118fb1513428a92
#
_cell.length_a   1.000
_cell.length_b   1.000
_cell.length_c   1.000
_cell.angle_alpha   90.00
_cell.angle_beta   90.00
_cell.angle_gamma   90.00
#
_symmetry.space_group_name_H-M   'P 1'
#
loop_
_entity.id
_entity.type
_entity.pdbx_description
1 polymer ?
#
loop_
_entity_poly.entity_id
_entity_poly.type
_entity_poly.pdbx_seq_one_letter_code
_entity_poly.pdbx_strand_id
1 'polypeptide(L)'
;MRKAAFQTVLVFLLVAALQSSTGLPSPAKDPLKGIDAYILKAMKDWELPGLAVAVVKDDKVVLAKGYGLKELGKSDPVDENTLFAIGSNTKAFTSTALALLVQDKKVAWDDPVTNHLKGFQLYDPYVTREIMVRDLLSHRSGLGRRGDALWYGQDFSRDEIVRRIRFLKPNSSFRSQFGYQNIMFLAAGQIIPAVTGVSWDDFIKERIFKPLGMNRSNTSPKDLEGVDNVAAPHTKKDGKVVAIPYRNIDNIAPAGSINSSVMEMVQWHRFQLGNGKYAGKQILDPAILQVTHDPHIVMPVPAERKKEYPSNHFMAYALGWVLEDYRGRLIIWHNGGIDGMLSHQGFLPEENLGVVVLTNSDRSRLDVALFYRIIDSFLGEPVKDWSQIFLTQAKEGEAKAEEARKKAEESRVQNTKPSLEPIGYCGSYEDVMYGTTEVKNEGGKLLLYFNTKPMGVLDHWHYDTFKVNLAPFGSFRFLELLADSLVTFTLNARGKVAAMEIEELAKFERVPEPQEKKK
;
A
#
# COMPACT_ATOMS: atom_id res chain seq x y z
N MET A 1 38.04 84.41 46.94
CA MET A 1 37.22 83.62 47.87
C MET A 1 36.70 82.36 47.13
N ARG A 2 36.82 81.25 47.76
CA ARG A 2 36.34 79.91 47.41
C ARG A 2 37.06 79.13 46.27
N LYS A 3 37.92 78.24 46.74
CA LYS A 3 38.59 77.10 46.05
C LYS A 3 37.57 76.09 45.61
N ALA A 4 37.66 75.57 44.39
CA ALA A 4 36.98 74.40 43.95
C ALA A 4 38.06 73.34 43.67
N ALA A 5 37.98 72.20 44.39
CA ALA A 5 38.87 71.10 44.25
C ALA A 5 38.45 70.21 43.06
N PHE A 6 39.42 69.88 42.21
CA PHE A 6 39.29 68.89 41.17
C PHE A 6 39.58 67.47 41.80
N GLN A 7 38.57 66.62 41.83
CA GLN A 7 38.76 65.22 42.13
C GLN A 7 38.96 64.40 40.81
N THR A 8 40.15 63.89 40.64
CA THR A 8 40.52 63.01 39.54
C THR A 8 40.01 61.60 39.86
N VAL A 9 39.03 61.08 39.09
CA VAL A 9 38.57 59.70 39.20
C VAL A 9 39.41 58.86 38.25
N LEU A 10 40.18 57.96 38.83
CA LEU A 10 40.98 56.93 38.13
C LEU A 10 40.07 55.76 37.75
N VAL A 11 39.74 55.62 36.48
CA VAL A 11 38.98 54.44 35.97
C VAL A 11 39.96 53.34 35.65
N PHE A 12 39.96 52.26 36.47
CA PHE A 12 40.62 51.00 36.17
C PHE A 12 39.80 50.25 35.11
N LEU A 13 40.29 50.15 33.87
CA LEU A 13 39.78 49.24 32.85
C LEU A 13 40.31 47.82 33.14
N LEU A 14 39.46 46.99 33.72
CA LEU A 14 39.68 45.55 33.79
C LEU A 14 39.35 44.94 32.40
N VAL A 15 40.37 44.64 31.62
CA VAL A 15 40.23 43.85 30.40
C VAL A 15 40.12 42.38 30.86
N ALA A 16 38.89 41.89 31.01
CA ALA A 16 38.61 40.46 31.12
C ALA A 16 38.79 39.81 29.74
N ALA A 17 39.92 39.12 29.58
CA ALA A 17 40.13 38.27 28.43
C ALA A 17 39.14 37.09 28.49
N LEU A 18 38.01 37.18 27.80
CA LEU A 18 37.15 36.04 27.50
C LEU A 18 37.94 35.10 26.56
N GLN A 19 38.59 34.12 27.13
CA GLN A 19 39.03 32.94 26.39
C GLN A 19 37.78 32.23 25.89
N SER A 20 37.32 32.57 24.68
CA SER A 20 36.39 31.74 23.92
C SER A 20 37.08 30.42 23.63
N SER A 21 36.84 29.40 24.49
CA SER A 21 37.20 28.04 24.15
C SER A 21 36.36 27.66 22.94
N THR A 22 36.91 27.84 21.74
CA THR A 22 36.45 27.16 20.54
C THR A 22 36.70 25.67 20.74
N GLY A 23 35.85 25.03 21.55
CA GLY A 23 35.76 23.59 21.54
C GLY A 23 35.52 23.16 20.11
N LEU A 24 36.47 22.44 19.52
CA LEU A 24 36.24 21.75 18.24
C LEU A 24 34.92 21.00 18.39
N PRO A 25 33.97 21.16 17.42
CA PRO A 25 32.73 20.42 17.49
C PRO A 25 33.10 18.93 17.63
N SER A 26 32.58 18.29 18.68
CA SER A 26 32.68 16.84 18.81
C SER A 26 32.26 16.21 17.49
N PRO A 27 33.03 15.26 16.93
CA PRO A 27 32.66 14.66 15.64
C PRO A 27 31.22 14.18 15.77
N ALA A 28 30.38 14.67 14.84
CA ALA A 28 28.96 14.31 14.80
C ALA A 28 28.87 12.77 14.81
N LYS A 29 28.10 12.23 15.75
CA LYS A 29 27.92 10.77 15.83
C LYS A 29 27.34 10.31 14.50
N ASP A 30 27.97 9.33 13.87
CA ASP A 30 27.41 8.67 12.67
C ASP A 30 26.01 8.13 12.99
N PRO A 31 24.94 8.67 12.38
CA PRO A 31 23.57 8.27 12.67
C PRO A 31 23.29 6.82 12.26
N LEU A 32 24.09 6.25 11.37
CA LEU A 32 23.94 4.87 10.89
C LEU A 32 24.84 3.87 11.62
N LYS A 33 25.60 4.33 12.64
CA LYS A 33 26.47 3.44 13.41
C LYS A 33 25.67 2.30 14.05
N GLY A 34 26.07 1.06 13.74
CA GLY A 34 25.44 -0.15 14.28
C GLY A 34 24.16 -0.58 13.58
N ILE A 35 23.73 0.10 12.50
CA ILE A 35 22.51 -0.23 11.77
C ILE A 35 22.54 -1.64 11.18
N ASP A 36 23.70 -2.11 10.69
CA ASP A 36 23.86 -3.46 10.14
C ASP A 36 23.54 -4.54 11.18
N ALA A 37 24.10 -4.42 12.38
CA ALA A 37 23.86 -5.38 13.45
C ALA A 37 22.40 -5.38 13.91
N TYR A 38 21.77 -4.20 13.94
CA TYR A 38 20.35 -4.06 14.24
C TYR A 38 19.47 -4.75 13.18
N ILE A 39 19.74 -4.51 11.90
CA ILE A 39 19.00 -5.12 10.79
C ILE A 39 19.12 -6.63 10.83
N LEU A 40 20.33 -7.18 10.95
CA LEU A 40 20.54 -8.63 10.96
C LEU A 40 19.85 -9.32 12.15
N LYS A 41 19.90 -8.69 13.33
CA LYS A 41 19.14 -9.19 14.49
C LYS A 41 17.64 -9.17 14.23
N ALA A 42 17.11 -8.06 13.75
CA ALA A 42 15.69 -7.89 13.49
C ALA A 42 15.19 -8.86 12.40
N MET A 43 15.93 -9.08 11.31
CA MET A 43 15.60 -10.08 10.29
C MET A 43 15.46 -11.48 10.88
N LYS A 44 16.36 -11.86 11.78
CA LYS A 44 16.28 -13.15 12.48
C LYS A 44 15.02 -13.24 13.35
N ASP A 45 14.72 -12.19 14.11
CA ASP A 45 13.56 -12.13 15.02
C ASP A 45 12.23 -12.21 14.27
N TRP A 46 12.17 -11.68 13.05
CA TRP A 46 11.00 -11.67 12.15
C TRP A 46 10.96 -12.84 11.15
N GLU A 47 11.97 -13.71 11.14
CA GLU A 47 12.12 -14.78 10.13
C GLU A 47 12.07 -14.22 8.68
N LEU A 48 12.64 -13.01 8.46
CA LEU A 48 12.60 -12.32 7.17
C LEU A 48 13.71 -12.83 6.26
N PRO A 49 13.40 -13.38 5.05
CA PRO A 49 14.42 -13.94 4.15
C PRO A 49 15.39 -12.89 3.60
N GLY A 50 14.90 -11.75 3.17
CA GLY A 50 15.71 -10.70 2.57
C GLY A 50 15.05 -9.32 2.63
N LEU A 51 15.88 -8.30 2.66
CA LEU A 51 15.47 -6.91 2.54
C LEU A 51 16.58 -6.06 1.89
N ALA A 52 16.19 -4.92 1.36
CA ALA A 52 17.11 -3.86 0.97
C ALA A 52 16.68 -2.54 1.61
N VAL A 53 17.67 -1.71 1.97
CA VAL A 53 17.44 -0.39 2.55
C VAL A 53 18.35 0.64 1.89
N ALA A 54 17.79 1.84 1.64
CA ALA A 54 18.61 2.97 1.22
C ALA A 54 18.18 4.26 1.91
N VAL A 55 19.14 5.15 2.09
CA VAL A 55 18.99 6.47 2.71
C VAL A 55 19.65 7.51 1.84
N VAL A 56 18.92 8.57 1.54
CA VAL A 56 19.46 9.78 0.91
C VAL A 56 19.42 10.92 1.92
N LYS A 57 20.53 11.65 2.06
CA LYS A 57 20.67 12.84 2.91
C LYS A 57 21.42 13.92 2.15
N ASP A 58 20.84 15.12 2.06
CA ASP A 58 21.44 16.27 1.37
C ASP A 58 21.88 15.92 -0.08
N ASP A 59 20.96 15.31 -0.84
CA ASP A 59 21.13 14.83 -2.23
C ASP A 59 22.21 13.74 -2.42
N LYS A 60 22.72 13.13 -1.33
CA LYS A 60 23.72 12.05 -1.37
C LYS A 60 23.14 10.75 -0.85
N VAL A 61 23.39 9.65 -1.54
CA VAL A 61 23.10 8.31 -1.03
C VAL A 61 24.13 7.99 0.06
N VAL A 62 23.67 7.95 1.32
CA VAL A 62 24.52 7.69 2.50
C VAL A 62 24.45 6.24 2.98
N LEU A 63 23.43 5.50 2.54
CA LEU A 63 23.29 4.05 2.70
C LEU A 63 22.55 3.50 1.49
N ALA A 64 23.05 2.39 0.90
CA ALA A 64 22.29 1.55 -0.02
C ALA A 64 22.84 0.13 0.11
N LYS A 65 22.02 -0.79 0.63
CA LYS A 65 22.51 -2.13 0.97
C LYS A 65 21.39 -3.16 1.00
N GLY A 66 21.69 -4.36 0.53
CA GLY A 66 20.87 -5.55 0.67
C GLY A 66 21.33 -6.45 1.81
N TYR A 67 20.42 -7.23 2.36
CA TYR A 67 20.64 -8.18 3.44
C TYR A 67 19.83 -9.47 3.20
N GLY A 68 20.41 -10.62 3.57
CA GLY A 68 19.74 -11.92 3.43
C GLY A 68 19.68 -12.41 1.99
N LEU A 69 18.66 -13.17 1.66
CA LEU A 69 18.54 -13.95 0.43
C LEU A 69 17.39 -13.45 -0.44
N LYS A 70 17.60 -13.50 -1.75
CA LYS A 70 16.53 -13.23 -2.74
C LYS A 70 15.41 -14.26 -2.66
N GLU A 71 15.76 -15.52 -2.40
CA GLU A 71 14.81 -16.61 -2.25
C GLU A 71 15.30 -17.59 -1.19
N LEU A 72 14.41 -17.98 -0.29
CA LEU A 72 14.70 -18.94 0.76
C LEU A 72 15.05 -20.32 0.14
N GLY A 73 16.14 -20.91 0.58
CA GLY A 73 16.63 -22.19 0.03
C GLY A 73 17.58 -22.06 -1.16
N LYS A 74 17.80 -20.84 -1.68
CA LYS A 74 18.84 -20.50 -2.65
C LYS A 74 20.00 -19.76 -1.98
N SER A 75 21.13 -19.60 -2.68
CA SER A 75 22.33 -18.93 -2.14
C SER A 75 22.50 -17.48 -2.57
N ASP A 76 21.62 -16.97 -3.46
CA ASP A 76 21.74 -15.66 -4.06
C ASP A 76 21.40 -14.55 -3.06
N PRO A 77 22.34 -13.66 -2.71
CA PRO A 77 22.10 -12.59 -1.77
C PRO A 77 21.25 -11.47 -2.37
N VAL A 78 20.53 -10.76 -1.51
CA VAL A 78 19.94 -9.45 -1.84
C VAL A 78 21.05 -8.41 -1.84
N ASP A 79 21.05 -7.54 -2.84
CA ASP A 79 21.89 -6.33 -2.91
C ASP A 79 21.04 -5.06 -3.13
N GLU A 80 21.67 -3.90 -3.27
CA GLU A 80 21.01 -2.61 -3.45
C GLU A 80 20.28 -2.47 -4.80
N ASN A 81 20.60 -3.32 -5.78
CA ASN A 81 20.01 -3.33 -7.13
C ASN A 81 18.95 -4.42 -7.29
N THR A 82 18.73 -5.25 -6.28
CA THR A 82 17.72 -6.30 -6.31
C THR A 82 16.32 -5.69 -6.46
N LEU A 83 15.55 -6.19 -7.44
CA LEU A 83 14.19 -5.74 -7.71
C LEU A 83 13.19 -6.40 -6.76
N PHE A 84 12.26 -5.59 -6.26
CA PHE A 84 11.12 -5.98 -5.43
C PHE A 84 9.84 -5.33 -5.98
N ALA A 85 8.70 -5.96 -5.80
CA ALA A 85 7.43 -5.28 -5.99
C ALA A 85 7.23 -4.22 -4.89
N ILE A 86 6.99 -2.96 -5.28
CA ILE A 86 6.83 -1.86 -4.32
C ILE A 86 5.36 -1.60 -3.94
N GLY A 87 4.42 -2.38 -4.51
CA GLY A 87 3.01 -2.29 -4.16
C GLY A 87 2.47 -0.86 -4.28
N SER A 88 1.70 -0.44 -3.29
CA SER A 88 1.02 0.87 -3.30
C SER A 88 1.93 2.10 -3.31
N ASN A 89 3.24 1.96 -3.18
CA ASN A 89 4.18 3.05 -3.47
C ASN A 89 4.08 3.54 -4.93
N THR A 90 3.55 2.70 -5.82
CA THR A 90 3.18 3.04 -7.21
C THR A 90 2.24 4.25 -7.30
N LYS A 91 1.38 4.47 -6.30
CA LYS A 91 0.39 5.57 -6.30
C LYS A 91 1.02 6.95 -6.43
N ALA A 92 2.16 7.17 -5.80
CA ALA A 92 2.91 8.40 -5.90
C ALA A 92 3.42 8.67 -7.33
N PHE A 93 3.81 7.60 -8.04
CA PHE A 93 4.22 7.69 -9.45
C PHE A 93 3.02 8.04 -10.36
N THR A 94 1.86 7.44 -10.11
CA THR A 94 0.63 7.78 -10.85
C THR A 94 0.21 9.23 -10.63
N SER A 95 0.32 9.73 -9.40
CA SER A 95 0.04 11.14 -9.09
C SER A 95 1.03 12.08 -9.79
N THR A 96 2.31 11.74 -9.80
CA THR A 96 3.35 12.50 -10.52
C THR A 96 3.13 12.45 -12.03
N ALA A 97 2.68 11.33 -12.59
CA ALA A 97 2.34 11.23 -14.01
C ALA A 97 1.21 12.21 -14.38
N LEU A 98 0.16 12.30 -13.54
CA LEU A 98 -0.89 13.31 -13.74
C LEU A 98 -0.38 14.74 -13.51
N ALA A 99 0.52 14.96 -12.55
CA ALA A 99 1.18 16.27 -12.37
C ALA A 99 1.95 16.70 -13.62
N LEU A 100 2.62 15.78 -14.32
CA LEU A 100 3.27 16.06 -15.61
C LEU A 100 2.24 16.44 -16.69
N LEU A 101 1.06 15.82 -16.70
CA LEU A 101 -0.02 16.22 -17.61
C LEU A 101 -0.63 17.58 -17.26
N VAL A 102 -0.67 17.94 -15.98
CA VAL A 102 -1.05 19.29 -15.54
C VAL A 102 -0.01 20.31 -16.02
N GLN A 103 1.28 20.03 -15.89
CA GLN A 103 2.36 20.85 -16.44
C GLN A 103 2.23 21.02 -17.96
N ASP A 104 1.90 19.94 -18.66
CA ASP A 104 1.68 19.93 -20.11
C ASP A 104 0.34 20.58 -20.52
N LYS A 105 -0.46 21.07 -19.56
CA LYS A 105 -1.79 21.69 -19.74
C LYS A 105 -2.81 20.78 -20.45
N LYS A 106 -2.67 19.47 -20.30
CA LYS A 106 -3.59 18.47 -20.85
C LYS A 106 -4.71 18.10 -19.88
N VAL A 107 -4.48 18.32 -18.59
CA VAL A 107 -5.41 18.01 -17.49
C VAL A 107 -5.29 19.12 -16.45
N ALA A 108 -6.38 19.45 -15.75
CA ALA A 108 -6.32 20.24 -14.52
C ALA A 108 -6.75 19.38 -13.32
N TRP A 109 -6.22 19.70 -12.14
CA TRP A 109 -6.56 18.96 -10.92
C TRP A 109 -8.06 19.00 -10.59
N ASP A 110 -8.73 20.08 -10.98
CA ASP A 110 -10.15 20.33 -10.72
C ASP A 110 -11.05 19.99 -11.91
N ASP A 111 -10.51 19.38 -12.97
CA ASP A 111 -11.33 18.90 -14.05
C ASP A 111 -12.26 17.80 -13.55
N PRO A 112 -13.56 17.81 -13.91
CA PRO A 112 -14.44 16.67 -13.74
C PRO A 112 -13.88 15.44 -14.46
N VAL A 113 -13.86 14.29 -13.77
CA VAL A 113 -13.34 13.03 -14.34
C VAL A 113 -14.04 12.67 -15.66
N THR A 114 -15.32 12.98 -15.76
CA THR A 114 -16.16 12.72 -16.96
C THR A 114 -15.70 13.49 -18.20
N ASN A 115 -14.91 14.57 -18.05
CA ASN A 115 -14.32 15.28 -19.18
C ASN A 115 -13.26 14.43 -19.90
N HIS A 116 -12.56 13.58 -19.16
CA HIS A 116 -11.45 12.76 -19.65
C HIS A 116 -11.85 11.30 -19.88
N LEU A 117 -12.65 10.72 -18.97
CA LEU A 117 -13.09 9.34 -19.06
C LEU A 117 -14.57 9.27 -19.48
N LYS A 118 -14.81 9.13 -20.78
CA LYS A 118 -16.18 9.00 -21.32
C LYS A 118 -16.85 7.74 -20.75
N GLY A 119 -18.07 7.92 -20.21
CA GLY A 119 -18.83 6.83 -19.61
C GLY A 119 -18.40 6.45 -18.19
N PHE A 120 -17.45 7.16 -17.59
CA PHE A 120 -17.15 7.02 -16.16
C PHE A 120 -18.39 7.34 -15.33
N GLN A 121 -18.69 6.45 -14.39
CA GLN A 121 -19.87 6.56 -13.55
C GLN A 121 -19.61 5.90 -12.20
N LEU A 122 -20.10 6.52 -11.14
CA LEU A 122 -20.18 5.96 -9.79
C LEU A 122 -21.62 5.68 -9.43
N TYR A 123 -21.85 4.99 -8.32
CA TYR A 123 -23.19 4.62 -7.85
C TYR A 123 -24.11 5.83 -7.70
N ASP A 124 -23.60 6.93 -7.15
CA ASP A 124 -24.33 8.18 -6.98
C ASP A 124 -24.10 9.10 -8.20
N PRO A 125 -25.17 9.49 -8.93
CA PRO A 125 -25.07 10.41 -10.07
C PRO A 125 -24.53 11.79 -9.69
N TYR A 126 -24.79 12.29 -8.47
CA TYR A 126 -24.22 13.55 -8.00
C TYR A 126 -22.71 13.43 -7.88
N VAL A 127 -22.22 12.37 -7.22
CA VAL A 127 -20.77 12.12 -7.09
C VAL A 127 -20.11 11.93 -8.46
N THR A 128 -20.77 11.25 -9.39
CA THR A 128 -20.29 11.07 -10.78
C THR A 128 -20.02 12.41 -11.45
N ARG A 129 -20.90 13.41 -11.26
CA ARG A 129 -20.76 14.74 -11.86
C ARG A 129 -19.70 15.59 -11.18
N GLU A 130 -19.59 15.49 -9.86
CA GLU A 130 -18.76 16.38 -9.01
C GLU A 130 -17.35 15.86 -8.76
N ILE A 131 -17.05 14.59 -9.05
CA ILE A 131 -15.74 14.01 -8.80
C ILE A 131 -14.69 14.60 -9.75
N MET A 132 -13.60 15.09 -9.18
CA MET A 132 -12.50 15.73 -9.89
C MET A 132 -11.30 14.79 -9.99
N VAL A 133 -10.35 15.09 -10.86
CA VAL A 133 -9.10 14.32 -11.03
C VAL A 133 -8.38 14.14 -9.70
N ARG A 134 -8.23 15.20 -8.90
CA ARG A 134 -7.60 15.10 -7.56
C ARG A 134 -8.33 14.19 -6.58
N ASP A 135 -9.65 14.02 -6.72
CA ASP A 135 -10.43 13.12 -5.85
C ASP A 135 -10.09 11.65 -6.07
N LEU A 136 -9.72 11.28 -7.30
CA LEU A 136 -9.28 9.92 -7.64
C LEU A 136 -8.00 9.53 -6.90
N LEU A 137 -7.14 10.50 -6.59
CA LEU A 137 -5.82 10.31 -6.01
C LEU A 137 -5.76 10.51 -4.49
N SER A 138 -6.89 10.86 -3.84
CA SER A 138 -6.90 11.30 -2.44
C SER A 138 -7.76 10.44 -1.50
N HIS A 139 -8.28 9.30 -1.97
CA HIS A 139 -9.07 8.37 -1.14
C HIS A 139 -10.28 9.01 -0.42
N ARG A 140 -10.93 10.00 -1.07
CA ARG A 140 -12.10 10.70 -0.53
C ARG A 140 -13.37 10.56 -1.36
N SER A 141 -13.40 9.52 -2.22
CA SER A 141 -14.56 9.23 -3.07
C SER A 141 -15.81 8.74 -2.31
N GLY A 142 -15.66 8.35 -1.05
CA GLY A 142 -16.69 7.69 -0.25
C GLY A 142 -16.74 6.17 -0.43
N LEU A 143 -16.00 5.62 -1.38
CA LEU A 143 -15.96 4.19 -1.66
C LEU A 143 -15.00 3.46 -0.71
N GLY A 144 -15.34 2.24 -0.32
CA GLY A 144 -14.50 1.36 0.48
C GLY A 144 -13.82 0.25 -0.34
N ARG A 145 -13.09 -0.63 0.34
CA ARG A 145 -12.22 -1.65 -0.27
C ARG A 145 -12.94 -2.82 -0.93
N ARG A 146 -14.26 -2.97 -0.79
CA ARG A 146 -15.01 -4.08 -1.43
C ARG A 146 -14.82 -4.14 -2.95
N GLY A 147 -14.53 -3.01 -3.59
CA GLY A 147 -14.16 -2.95 -5.01
C GLY A 147 -12.90 -3.73 -5.37
N ASP A 148 -12.04 -4.02 -4.42
CA ASP A 148 -10.79 -4.74 -4.67
C ASP A 148 -11.02 -6.18 -5.20
N ALA A 149 -12.19 -6.78 -4.94
CA ALA A 149 -12.56 -8.08 -5.50
C ALA A 149 -12.77 -8.06 -7.04
N LEU A 150 -12.82 -6.88 -7.67
CA LEU A 150 -12.86 -6.76 -9.13
C LEU A 150 -11.52 -6.99 -9.80
N TRP A 151 -10.41 -6.73 -9.13
CA TRP A 151 -9.10 -6.82 -9.74
C TRP A 151 -8.25 -7.97 -9.19
N TYR A 152 -8.39 -8.28 -7.91
CA TYR A 152 -7.53 -9.24 -7.25
C TYR A 152 -7.84 -10.68 -7.70
N GLY A 153 -6.85 -11.30 -8.35
CA GLY A 153 -7.01 -12.65 -8.89
C GLY A 153 -8.02 -12.77 -10.04
N GLN A 154 -8.49 -11.64 -10.59
CA GLN A 154 -9.45 -11.60 -11.69
C GLN A 154 -8.81 -11.20 -13.01
N ASP A 155 -9.47 -11.53 -14.11
CA ASP A 155 -9.01 -11.23 -15.47
C ASP A 155 -9.78 -10.07 -16.13
N PHE A 156 -10.54 -9.29 -15.35
CA PHE A 156 -11.19 -8.09 -15.87
C PHE A 156 -10.14 -7.10 -16.38
N SER A 157 -10.41 -6.50 -17.55
CA SER A 157 -9.57 -5.42 -18.07
C SER A 157 -9.68 -4.16 -17.21
N ARG A 158 -8.70 -3.25 -17.33
CA ARG A 158 -8.72 -1.94 -16.66
C ARG A 158 -10.02 -1.19 -16.91
N ASP A 159 -10.49 -1.15 -18.15
CA ASP A 159 -11.73 -0.46 -18.54
C ASP A 159 -12.96 -1.13 -17.94
N GLU A 160 -13.00 -2.46 -17.92
CA GLU A 160 -14.11 -3.20 -17.33
C GLU A 160 -14.18 -2.98 -15.81
N ILE A 161 -13.04 -2.94 -15.11
CA ILE A 161 -13.01 -2.62 -13.68
C ILE A 161 -13.54 -1.21 -13.42
N VAL A 162 -13.07 -0.20 -14.19
CA VAL A 162 -13.57 1.18 -14.09
C VAL A 162 -15.07 1.27 -14.43
N ARG A 163 -15.54 0.48 -15.39
CA ARG A 163 -16.98 0.42 -15.72
C ARG A 163 -17.81 -0.18 -14.59
N ARG A 164 -17.32 -1.25 -13.94
CA ARG A 164 -18.06 -1.98 -12.88
C ARG A 164 -18.14 -1.23 -11.56
N ILE A 165 -17.22 -0.31 -11.27
CA ILE A 165 -17.22 0.46 -10.02
C ILE A 165 -18.53 1.24 -9.79
N ARG A 166 -19.31 1.51 -10.84
CA ARG A 166 -20.63 2.17 -10.76
C ARG A 166 -21.65 1.45 -9.89
N PHE A 167 -21.46 0.16 -9.67
CA PHE A 167 -22.35 -0.65 -8.84
C PHE A 167 -21.91 -0.70 -7.37
N LEU A 168 -20.70 -0.22 -7.05
CA LEU A 168 -20.20 -0.19 -5.70
C LEU A 168 -20.89 0.90 -4.87
N LYS A 169 -21.68 0.48 -3.90
CA LYS A 169 -22.31 1.41 -2.95
C LYS A 169 -21.25 2.07 -2.07
N PRO A 170 -21.36 3.38 -1.81
CA PRO A 170 -20.43 4.08 -0.95
C PRO A 170 -20.57 3.65 0.52
N ASN A 171 -19.45 3.66 1.25
CA ASN A 171 -19.40 3.42 2.68
C ASN A 171 -19.60 4.71 3.48
N SER A 172 -19.37 5.87 2.85
CA SER A 172 -19.49 7.20 3.45
C SER A 172 -19.87 8.23 2.41
N SER A 173 -20.26 9.42 2.86
CA SER A 173 -20.54 10.53 1.95
C SER A 173 -19.28 10.99 1.22
N PHE A 174 -19.45 11.47 0.00
CA PHE A 174 -18.38 12.00 -0.83
C PHE A 174 -17.58 13.10 -0.11
N ARG A 175 -16.25 13.01 -0.14
CA ARG A 175 -15.29 13.92 0.50
C ARG A 175 -15.41 14.05 2.02
N SER A 176 -16.23 13.22 2.71
CA SER A 176 -16.47 13.38 4.15
C SER A 176 -15.40 12.71 5.02
N GLN A 177 -14.81 11.62 4.55
CA GLN A 177 -13.79 10.89 5.30
C GLN A 177 -12.88 10.06 4.38
N PHE A 178 -11.73 9.70 4.90
CA PHE A 178 -10.76 8.84 4.24
C PHE A 178 -11.33 7.42 4.04
N GLY A 179 -11.26 6.92 2.81
CA GLY A 179 -11.66 5.55 2.44
C GLY A 179 -10.72 5.01 1.36
N TYR A 180 -9.76 4.14 1.76
CA TYR A 180 -8.74 3.62 0.84
C TYR A 180 -9.37 2.87 -0.33
N GLN A 181 -9.03 3.26 -1.57
CA GLN A 181 -9.61 2.70 -2.79
C GLN A 181 -8.61 2.62 -3.93
N ASN A 182 -8.28 1.40 -4.38
CA ASN A 182 -7.33 1.16 -5.46
C ASN A 182 -7.90 1.52 -6.84
N ILE A 183 -9.21 1.28 -7.08
CA ILE A 183 -9.82 1.48 -8.40
C ILE A 183 -9.86 2.97 -8.78
N MET A 184 -9.89 3.87 -7.80
CA MET A 184 -9.80 5.31 -8.10
C MET A 184 -8.43 5.66 -8.70
N PHE A 185 -7.34 5.05 -8.21
CA PHE A 185 -6.02 5.19 -8.83
C PHE A 185 -5.94 4.54 -10.21
N LEU A 186 -6.65 3.42 -10.42
CA LEU A 186 -6.80 2.86 -11.76
C LEU A 186 -7.49 3.87 -12.69
N ALA A 187 -8.63 4.44 -12.28
CA ALA A 187 -9.34 5.45 -13.06
C ALA A 187 -8.44 6.66 -13.36
N ALA A 188 -7.66 7.13 -12.37
CA ALA A 188 -6.67 8.18 -12.57
C ALA A 188 -5.62 7.80 -13.63
N GLY A 189 -5.11 6.56 -13.57
CA GLY A 189 -4.17 6.04 -14.58
C GLY A 189 -4.76 5.96 -15.98
N GLN A 190 -6.07 5.66 -16.10
CA GLN A 190 -6.77 5.60 -17.41
C GLN A 190 -7.00 6.98 -18.03
N ILE A 191 -6.89 8.08 -17.27
CA ILE A 191 -6.89 9.43 -17.84
C ILE A 191 -5.68 9.61 -18.78
N ILE A 192 -4.52 9.01 -18.46
CA ILE A 192 -3.30 9.15 -19.25
C ILE A 192 -3.51 8.69 -20.70
N PRO A 193 -3.89 7.43 -20.99
CA PRO A 193 -4.16 7.02 -22.37
C PRO A 193 -5.31 7.80 -23.01
N ALA A 194 -6.30 8.23 -22.25
CA ALA A 194 -7.43 9.00 -22.79
C ALA A 194 -7.00 10.36 -23.37
N VAL A 195 -5.99 11.02 -22.77
CA VAL A 195 -5.54 12.37 -23.21
C VAL A 195 -4.25 12.35 -24.02
N THR A 196 -3.49 11.24 -24.00
CA THR A 196 -2.21 11.15 -24.70
C THR A 196 -2.15 10.11 -25.80
N GLY A 197 -3.00 9.10 -25.75
CA GLY A 197 -2.92 7.91 -26.61
C GLY A 197 -1.82 6.91 -26.18
N VAL A 198 -1.07 7.20 -25.10
CA VAL A 198 0.05 6.36 -24.62
C VAL A 198 -0.42 5.62 -23.36
N SER A 199 -0.08 4.35 -23.21
CA SER A 199 -0.43 3.57 -22.02
C SER A 199 0.14 4.21 -20.74
N TRP A 200 -0.50 3.96 -19.58
CA TRP A 200 0.05 4.38 -18.29
C TRP A 200 1.46 3.79 -18.09
N ASP A 201 1.65 2.54 -18.48
CA ASP A 201 2.90 1.81 -18.36
C ASP A 201 4.04 2.48 -19.12
N ASP A 202 3.82 2.79 -20.40
CA ASP A 202 4.81 3.46 -21.23
C ASP A 202 5.05 4.91 -20.79
N PHE A 203 3.98 5.59 -20.36
CA PHE A 203 4.10 6.96 -19.85
C PHE A 203 4.99 7.02 -18.59
N ILE A 204 4.82 6.10 -17.64
CA ILE A 204 5.67 6.00 -16.44
C ILE A 204 7.13 5.74 -16.85
N LYS A 205 7.36 4.77 -17.75
CA LYS A 205 8.70 4.41 -18.24
C LYS A 205 9.41 5.62 -18.89
N GLU A 206 8.73 6.31 -19.82
CA GLU A 206 9.35 7.41 -20.60
C GLU A 206 9.42 8.73 -19.84
N ARG A 207 8.40 9.07 -19.04
CA ARG A 207 8.30 10.39 -18.42
C ARG A 207 8.84 10.46 -17.00
N ILE A 208 9.00 9.30 -16.32
CA ILE A 208 9.49 9.24 -14.94
C ILE A 208 10.74 8.37 -14.83
N PHE A 209 10.68 7.09 -15.17
CA PHE A 209 11.81 6.19 -14.95
C PHE A 209 13.06 6.63 -15.73
N LYS A 210 12.94 6.82 -17.01
CA LYS A 210 14.05 7.21 -17.88
C LYS A 210 14.70 8.54 -17.48
N PRO A 211 13.96 9.64 -17.23
CA PRO A 211 14.56 10.90 -16.75
C PRO A 211 15.25 10.80 -15.39
N LEU A 212 14.82 9.87 -14.53
CA LEU A 212 15.42 9.65 -13.21
C LEU A 212 16.50 8.57 -13.19
N GLY A 213 16.81 7.94 -14.34
CA GLY A 213 17.79 6.86 -14.41
C GLY A 213 17.34 5.56 -13.74
N MET A 214 16.02 5.34 -13.58
CA MET A 214 15.43 4.13 -13.01
C MET A 214 15.25 3.06 -14.10
N ASN A 215 16.38 2.59 -14.65
CA ASN A 215 16.41 1.81 -15.88
C ASN A 215 15.98 0.33 -15.70
N ARG A 216 15.97 -0.19 -14.48
CA ARG A 216 15.54 -1.54 -14.14
C ARG A 216 14.12 -1.59 -13.61
N SER A 217 13.57 -0.44 -13.16
CA SER A 217 12.17 -0.34 -12.72
C SER A 217 11.24 -0.62 -13.88
N ASN A 218 10.18 -1.35 -13.57
CA ASN A 218 9.16 -1.75 -14.55
C ASN A 218 7.76 -1.74 -13.92
N THR A 219 6.74 -1.99 -14.73
CA THR A 219 5.33 -1.84 -14.33
C THR A 219 4.56 -3.15 -14.33
N SER A 220 5.21 -4.30 -14.56
CA SER A 220 4.54 -5.59 -14.64
C SER A 220 5.47 -6.72 -14.17
N PRO A 221 4.96 -7.75 -13.48
CA PRO A 221 5.75 -8.95 -13.20
C PRO A 221 6.17 -9.71 -14.48
N LYS A 222 5.50 -9.49 -15.62
CA LYS A 222 5.93 -10.02 -16.92
C LYS A 222 7.26 -9.43 -17.37
N ASP A 223 7.52 -8.16 -17.01
CA ASP A 223 8.78 -7.49 -17.30
C ASP A 223 9.95 -8.02 -16.44
N LEU A 224 9.67 -8.90 -15.45
CA LEU A 224 10.69 -9.58 -14.63
C LEU A 224 11.13 -10.92 -15.21
N GLU A 225 10.43 -11.46 -16.21
CA GLU A 225 10.76 -12.74 -16.83
C GLU A 225 12.13 -12.67 -17.52
N GLY A 226 13.06 -13.54 -17.09
CA GLY A 226 14.44 -13.54 -17.62
C GLY A 226 15.33 -12.41 -17.12
N VAL A 227 14.85 -11.55 -16.23
CA VAL A 227 15.65 -10.49 -15.59
C VAL A 227 16.41 -11.07 -14.40
N ASP A 228 17.70 -10.77 -14.33
CA ASP A 228 18.55 -11.12 -13.19
C ASP A 228 18.24 -10.27 -11.96
N ASN A 229 18.72 -10.71 -10.80
CA ASN A 229 18.68 -9.96 -9.55
C ASN A 229 17.27 -9.49 -9.13
N VAL A 230 16.32 -10.42 -9.11
CA VAL A 230 14.93 -10.24 -8.66
C VAL A 230 14.71 -11.05 -7.39
N ALA A 231 14.12 -10.44 -6.36
CA ALA A 231 13.75 -11.13 -5.13
C ALA A 231 12.45 -11.93 -5.32
N ALA A 232 12.38 -13.15 -4.83
CA ALA A 232 11.15 -13.92 -4.78
C ALA A 232 10.25 -13.45 -3.63
N PRO A 233 8.93 -13.35 -3.82
CA PRO A 233 7.99 -13.07 -2.73
C PRO A 233 7.90 -14.26 -1.76
N HIS A 234 7.71 -13.98 -0.44
CA HIS A 234 7.53 -15.03 0.57
C HIS A 234 6.34 -14.72 1.48
N THR A 235 5.66 -15.79 1.88
CA THR A 235 4.59 -15.71 2.89
C THR A 235 4.74 -16.84 3.90
N LYS A 236 4.02 -16.76 5.03
CA LYS A 236 4.01 -17.82 6.03
C LYS A 236 2.84 -18.76 5.76
N LYS A 237 3.14 -20.03 5.48
CA LYS A 237 2.17 -21.11 5.27
C LYS A 237 2.47 -22.24 6.27
N ASP A 238 1.46 -22.68 7.02
CA ASP A 238 1.58 -23.74 8.04
C ASP A 238 2.77 -23.50 9.01
N GLY A 239 2.92 -22.25 9.44
CA GLY A 239 3.98 -21.83 10.37
C GLY A 239 5.37 -21.66 9.74
N LYS A 240 5.56 -21.95 8.44
CA LYS A 240 6.84 -21.87 7.73
C LYS A 240 6.82 -20.75 6.68
N VAL A 241 7.93 -20.03 6.57
CA VAL A 241 8.13 -19.07 5.48
C VAL A 241 8.45 -19.84 4.19
N VAL A 242 7.70 -19.54 3.12
CA VAL A 242 7.85 -20.19 1.81
C VAL A 242 7.82 -19.15 0.70
N ALA A 243 8.58 -19.41 -0.37
CA ALA A 243 8.50 -18.61 -1.58
C ALA A 243 7.17 -18.86 -2.31
N ILE A 244 6.61 -17.81 -2.89
CA ILE A 244 5.38 -17.86 -3.68
C ILE A 244 5.61 -17.17 -5.05
N PRO A 245 4.78 -17.44 -6.06
CA PRO A 245 4.85 -16.71 -7.33
C PRO A 245 4.51 -15.22 -7.17
N TYR A 246 5.06 -14.38 -8.03
CA TYR A 246 4.60 -13.00 -8.18
C TYR A 246 3.12 -12.95 -8.55
N ARG A 247 2.39 -12.09 -7.88
CA ARG A 247 1.01 -11.77 -8.25
C ARG A 247 1.01 -10.81 -9.44
N ASN A 248 0.41 -11.24 -10.56
CA ASN A 248 0.11 -10.31 -11.65
C ASN A 248 -1.09 -9.43 -11.26
N ILE A 249 -0.88 -8.12 -11.29
CA ILE A 249 -1.89 -7.10 -11.02
C ILE A 249 -1.88 -6.01 -12.12
N ASP A 250 -1.56 -6.39 -13.35
CA ASP A 250 -1.54 -5.47 -14.50
C ASP A 250 -2.89 -4.78 -14.72
N ASN A 251 -3.97 -5.43 -14.33
CA ASN A 251 -5.33 -4.89 -14.40
C ASN A 251 -5.61 -3.75 -13.40
N ILE A 252 -4.77 -3.58 -12.38
CA ILE A 252 -4.82 -2.48 -11.40
C ILE A 252 -3.50 -1.71 -11.34
N ALA A 253 -2.65 -1.84 -12.35
CA ALA A 253 -1.26 -1.36 -12.35
C ALA A 253 -1.06 0.05 -11.78
N PRO A 254 -1.85 1.07 -12.12
CA PRO A 254 -1.68 2.43 -11.59
C PRO A 254 -1.75 2.53 -10.06
N ALA A 255 -2.30 1.52 -9.40
CA ALA A 255 -2.41 1.49 -7.94
C ALA A 255 -1.30 0.70 -7.24
N GLY A 256 -0.53 -0.18 -7.95
CA GLY A 256 0.34 -1.07 -7.19
C GLY A 256 1.35 -1.94 -7.93
N SER A 257 1.57 -1.83 -9.25
CA SER A 257 2.32 -2.85 -10.00
C SER A 257 3.81 -2.59 -10.21
N ILE A 258 4.33 -1.44 -9.83
CA ILE A 258 5.75 -1.12 -10.05
C ILE A 258 6.65 -2.09 -9.28
N ASN A 259 7.71 -2.56 -9.95
CA ASN A 259 8.84 -3.24 -9.36
C ASN A 259 10.07 -2.34 -9.46
N SER A 260 10.85 -2.24 -8.39
CA SER A 260 12.02 -1.35 -8.31
C SER A 260 13.05 -1.86 -7.31
N SER A 261 14.23 -1.26 -7.30
CA SER A 261 15.29 -1.48 -6.32
C SER A 261 15.45 -0.27 -5.40
N VAL A 262 16.13 -0.44 -4.25
CA VAL A 262 16.38 0.72 -3.37
C VAL A 262 17.30 1.76 -4.01
N MET A 263 18.23 1.34 -4.90
CA MET A 263 19.08 2.27 -5.65
C MET A 263 18.29 3.15 -6.63
N GLU A 264 17.23 2.62 -7.22
CA GLU A 264 16.37 3.41 -8.11
C GLU A 264 15.34 4.23 -7.34
N MET A 265 14.81 3.70 -6.24
CA MET A 265 13.90 4.44 -5.36
C MET A 265 14.57 5.64 -4.67
N VAL A 266 15.87 5.62 -4.39
CA VAL A 266 16.55 6.84 -3.90
C VAL A 266 16.69 7.92 -4.96
N GLN A 267 16.74 7.58 -6.26
CA GLN A 267 16.68 8.59 -7.34
C GLN A 267 15.31 9.27 -7.36
N TRP A 268 14.25 8.48 -7.14
CA TRP A 268 12.90 9.00 -6.93
C TRP A 268 12.83 9.96 -5.72
N HIS A 269 13.44 9.61 -4.57
CA HIS A 269 13.49 10.51 -3.42
C HIS A 269 14.31 11.78 -3.68
N ARG A 270 15.43 11.68 -4.40
CA ARG A 270 16.21 12.85 -4.80
C ARG A 270 15.40 13.81 -5.66
N PHE A 271 14.58 13.29 -6.56
CA PHE A 271 13.64 14.09 -7.36
C PHE A 271 12.57 14.75 -6.46
N GLN A 272 11.98 14.04 -5.51
CA GLN A 272 10.97 14.56 -4.58
C GLN A 272 11.56 15.65 -3.68
N LEU A 273 12.67 15.37 -3.01
CA LEU A 273 13.39 16.31 -2.14
C LEU A 273 13.97 17.50 -2.92
N GLY A 274 14.32 17.29 -4.18
CA GLY A 274 14.79 18.33 -5.10
C GLY A 274 13.69 19.22 -5.67
N ASN A 275 12.45 19.13 -5.15
CA ASN A 275 11.29 19.89 -5.63
C ASN A 275 11.10 19.75 -7.16
N GLY A 276 11.09 18.50 -7.65
CA GLY A 276 10.92 18.21 -9.07
C GLY A 276 12.19 18.37 -9.91
N LYS A 277 13.32 18.67 -9.28
CA LYS A 277 14.63 18.76 -9.94
C LYS A 277 15.43 17.50 -9.71
N TYR A 278 16.08 16.99 -10.74
CA TYR A 278 16.97 15.83 -10.68
C TYR A 278 18.17 16.03 -11.61
N ALA A 279 19.37 15.71 -11.12
CA ALA A 279 20.65 15.85 -11.87
C ALA A 279 20.80 17.22 -12.57
N GLY A 280 20.42 18.31 -11.89
CA GLY A 280 20.50 19.67 -12.41
C GLY A 280 19.35 20.10 -13.32
N LYS A 281 18.47 19.20 -13.76
CA LYS A 281 17.34 19.47 -14.67
C LYS A 281 16.01 19.55 -13.91
N GLN A 282 15.21 20.60 -14.16
CA GLN A 282 13.83 20.67 -13.67
C GLN A 282 12.96 19.78 -14.55
N ILE A 283 12.41 18.70 -13.97
CA ILE A 283 11.54 17.73 -14.66
C ILE A 283 10.08 18.10 -14.46
N LEU A 284 9.71 18.49 -13.23
CA LEU A 284 8.37 18.93 -12.87
C LEU A 284 8.44 20.25 -12.11
N ASP A 285 7.55 21.19 -12.46
CA ASP A 285 7.45 22.47 -11.78
C ASP A 285 7.23 22.29 -10.27
N PRO A 286 8.00 23.01 -9.41
CA PRO A 286 7.87 22.87 -7.95
C PRO A 286 6.46 23.14 -7.43
N ALA A 287 5.75 24.12 -7.97
CA ALA A 287 4.39 24.45 -7.52
C ALA A 287 3.38 23.34 -7.88
N ILE A 288 3.58 22.67 -9.03
CA ILE A 288 2.73 21.56 -9.43
C ILE A 288 3.04 20.31 -8.60
N LEU A 289 4.33 20.04 -8.31
CA LEU A 289 4.73 18.96 -7.43
C LEU A 289 4.17 19.15 -6.02
N GLN A 290 4.23 20.37 -5.48
CA GLN A 290 3.74 20.70 -4.14
C GLN A 290 2.28 20.29 -3.96
N VAL A 291 1.41 20.46 -4.97
CA VAL A 291 0.01 20.02 -4.90
C VAL A 291 -0.10 18.52 -4.59
N THR A 292 0.86 17.71 -5.03
CA THR A 292 0.86 16.27 -4.71
C THR A 292 1.21 15.97 -3.26
N HIS A 293 1.81 16.93 -2.55
CA HIS A 293 2.18 16.86 -1.13
C HIS A 293 1.23 17.66 -0.21
N ASP A 294 0.26 18.38 -0.77
CA ASP A 294 -0.72 19.13 0.02
C ASP A 294 -1.79 18.21 0.62
N PRO A 295 -2.30 18.45 1.84
CA PRO A 295 -3.34 17.64 2.46
C PRO A 295 -4.68 17.79 1.72
N HIS A 296 -5.29 16.66 1.36
CA HIS A 296 -6.58 16.61 0.66
C HIS A 296 -7.71 16.03 1.51
N ILE A 297 -7.38 15.14 2.45
CA ILE A 297 -8.35 14.57 3.39
C ILE A 297 -7.65 14.26 4.72
N VAL A 298 -8.30 14.59 5.82
CA VAL A 298 -7.81 14.26 7.17
C VAL A 298 -7.98 12.76 7.41
N MET A 299 -6.96 12.14 7.99
CA MET A 299 -6.99 10.75 8.44
C MET A 299 -7.10 10.72 9.97
N PRO A 300 -7.96 9.86 10.55
CA PRO A 300 -7.98 9.68 12.00
C PRO A 300 -6.64 9.12 12.49
N VAL A 301 -6.13 9.64 13.59
CA VAL A 301 -4.96 9.06 14.28
C VAL A 301 -5.46 8.04 15.30
N PRO A 302 -5.23 6.72 15.10
CA PRO A 302 -5.68 5.70 16.03
C PRO A 302 -5.08 5.86 17.42
N ALA A 303 -5.79 5.41 18.46
CA ALA A 303 -5.34 5.52 19.85
C ALA A 303 -4.02 4.77 20.09
N GLU A 304 -3.86 3.60 19.47
CA GLU A 304 -2.62 2.81 19.50
C GLU A 304 -1.46 3.59 18.92
N ARG A 305 -1.68 4.26 17.77
CA ARG A 305 -0.66 5.09 17.14
C ARG A 305 -0.23 6.24 18.04
N LYS A 306 -1.15 6.89 18.74
CA LYS A 306 -0.81 7.94 19.71
C LYS A 306 0.06 7.46 20.87
N LYS A 307 -0.08 6.19 21.28
CA LYS A 307 0.79 5.57 22.28
C LYS A 307 2.20 5.31 21.74
N GLU A 308 2.29 4.83 20.49
CA GLU A 308 3.57 4.53 19.84
C GLU A 308 4.33 5.81 19.49
N TYR A 309 3.62 6.80 18.99
CA TYR A 309 4.11 8.09 18.48
C TYR A 309 3.41 9.25 19.21
N PRO A 310 3.76 9.55 20.47
CA PRO A 310 3.07 10.59 21.25
C PRO A 310 3.14 11.99 20.64
N SER A 311 4.15 12.24 19.79
CA SER A 311 4.32 13.49 19.04
C SER A 311 3.50 13.57 17.76
N ASN A 312 2.75 12.51 17.39
CA ASN A 312 1.91 12.53 16.20
C ASN A 312 0.51 13.06 16.56
N HIS A 313 0.19 14.25 16.11
CA HIS A 313 -1.06 14.96 16.45
C HIS A 313 -2.09 14.84 15.33
N PHE A 314 -1.66 14.81 14.07
CA PHE A 314 -2.53 14.72 12.92
C PHE A 314 -1.93 13.86 11.80
N MET A 315 -2.81 13.33 10.98
CA MET A 315 -2.48 12.66 9.74
C MET A 315 -3.41 13.15 8.64
N ALA A 316 -2.92 13.21 7.43
CA ALA A 316 -3.70 13.52 6.25
C ALA A 316 -3.25 12.63 5.07
N TYR A 317 -4.10 12.53 4.05
CA TYR A 317 -3.72 11.95 2.78
C TYR A 317 -3.68 13.04 1.71
N ALA A 318 -2.60 13.06 0.97
CA ALA A 318 -2.35 13.94 -0.16
C ALA A 318 -2.70 13.22 -1.48
N LEU A 319 -2.01 13.51 -2.58
CA LEU A 319 -2.21 12.78 -3.83
C LEU A 319 -1.20 11.62 -3.92
N GLY A 320 -1.59 10.45 -3.37
CA GLY A 320 -0.73 9.26 -3.34
C GLY A 320 0.31 9.24 -2.21
N TRP A 321 0.19 10.11 -1.22
CA TRP A 321 1.08 10.21 -0.07
C TRP A 321 0.30 10.36 1.23
N VAL A 322 0.83 9.80 2.31
CA VAL A 322 0.41 10.07 3.69
C VAL A 322 1.28 11.20 4.25
N LEU A 323 0.65 12.12 4.92
CA LEU A 323 1.31 13.21 5.65
C LEU A 323 1.11 13.01 7.14
N GLU A 324 2.17 13.16 7.91
CA GLU A 324 2.08 13.15 9.36
C GLU A 324 3.10 14.08 10.01
N ASP A 325 2.76 14.60 11.17
CA ASP A 325 3.73 15.28 12.03
C ASP A 325 4.45 14.25 12.91
N TYR A 326 5.76 14.32 12.93
CA TYR A 326 6.60 13.44 13.73
C TYR A 326 7.75 14.24 14.35
N ARG A 327 7.75 14.37 15.70
CA ARG A 327 8.80 15.11 16.43
C ARG A 327 9.05 16.52 15.89
N GLY A 328 7.97 17.22 15.50
CA GLY A 328 8.04 18.57 14.95
C GLY A 328 8.55 18.67 13.52
N ARG A 329 8.53 17.57 12.77
CA ARG A 329 8.86 17.50 11.34
C ARG A 329 7.68 16.94 10.55
N LEU A 330 7.53 17.36 9.30
CA LEU A 330 6.63 16.73 8.37
C LEU A 330 7.28 15.48 7.78
N ILE A 331 6.61 14.34 7.89
CA ILE A 331 6.94 13.14 7.12
C ILE A 331 5.93 13.01 5.99
N ILE A 332 6.44 12.85 4.77
CA ILE A 332 5.68 12.49 3.57
C ILE A 332 6.06 11.05 3.21
N TRP A 333 5.11 10.12 3.30
CA TRP A 333 5.42 8.70 3.14
C TRP A 333 4.29 7.92 2.49
N HIS A 334 4.59 6.75 1.99
CA HIS A 334 3.63 5.72 1.65
C HIS A 334 4.23 4.33 1.87
N ASN A 335 3.40 3.37 2.18
CA ASN A 335 3.80 1.97 2.21
C ASN A 335 3.19 1.21 1.03
N GLY A 336 3.77 0.06 0.74
CA GLY A 336 3.27 -0.85 -0.27
C GLY A 336 3.18 -2.27 0.27
N GLY A 337 2.20 -2.99 -0.22
CA GLY A 337 2.06 -4.41 0.07
C GLY A 337 1.39 -5.11 -1.10
N ILE A 338 1.97 -6.22 -1.48
CA ILE A 338 1.44 -7.20 -2.41
C ILE A 338 1.83 -8.59 -1.89
N ASP A 339 1.24 -9.64 -2.41
CA ASP A 339 1.51 -11.01 -1.96
C ASP A 339 3.02 -11.26 -1.82
N GLY A 340 3.45 -11.55 -0.60
CA GLY A 340 4.83 -11.91 -0.28
C GLY A 340 5.84 -10.76 -0.25
N MET A 341 5.43 -9.48 -0.40
CA MET A 341 6.33 -8.32 -0.35
C MET A 341 5.72 -7.14 0.37
N LEU A 342 6.55 -6.44 1.15
CA LEU A 342 6.22 -5.15 1.75
C LEU A 342 7.30 -4.13 1.42
N SER A 343 6.89 -2.88 1.38
CA SER A 343 7.78 -1.76 1.12
C SER A 343 7.34 -0.53 1.90
N HIS A 344 8.29 0.28 2.31
CA HIS A 344 8.04 1.57 2.94
C HIS A 344 8.98 2.60 2.36
N GLN A 345 8.44 3.74 1.96
CA GLN A 345 9.22 4.89 1.51
C GLN A 345 8.70 6.16 2.17
N GLY A 346 9.57 7.10 2.38
CA GLY A 346 9.18 8.42 2.84
C GLY A 346 10.37 9.34 3.00
N PHE A 347 10.07 10.62 3.15
CA PHE A 347 11.10 11.66 3.28
C PHE A 347 10.63 12.78 4.20
N LEU A 348 11.60 13.47 4.77
CA LEU A 348 11.44 14.66 5.61
C LEU A 348 12.03 15.84 4.83
N PRO A 349 11.18 16.74 4.28
CA PRO A 349 11.66 17.86 3.49
C PRO A 349 12.60 18.80 4.27
N GLU A 350 12.27 19.13 5.51
CA GLU A 350 13.06 20.04 6.37
C GLU A 350 14.45 19.46 6.69
N GLU A 351 14.57 18.13 6.71
CA GLU A 351 15.84 17.45 7.00
C GLU A 351 16.58 17.04 5.72
N ASN A 352 15.99 17.26 4.55
CA ASN A 352 16.50 16.75 3.27
C ASN A 352 16.93 15.27 3.36
N LEU A 353 16.04 14.47 3.99
CA LEU A 353 16.26 13.05 4.33
C LEU A 353 15.19 12.19 3.68
N GLY A 354 15.61 11.15 2.96
CA GLY A 354 14.71 10.13 2.39
C GLY A 354 15.15 8.73 2.79
N VAL A 355 14.19 7.86 3.07
CA VAL A 355 14.42 6.47 3.48
C VAL A 355 13.52 5.54 2.68
N VAL A 356 14.10 4.46 2.16
CA VAL A 356 13.39 3.37 1.47
C VAL A 356 13.77 2.05 2.10
N VAL A 357 12.77 1.21 2.37
CA VAL A 357 12.94 -0.18 2.83
C VAL A 357 12.06 -1.08 1.98
N LEU A 358 12.66 -2.10 1.37
CA LEU A 358 11.97 -3.12 0.57
C LEU A 358 12.21 -4.49 1.18
N THR A 359 11.17 -5.31 1.32
CA THR A 359 11.25 -6.65 1.93
C THR A 359 10.56 -7.70 1.06
N ASN A 360 11.10 -8.90 1.05
CA ASN A 360 10.53 -10.02 0.30
C ASN A 360 9.70 -10.98 1.19
N SER A 361 8.99 -10.42 2.18
CA SER A 361 7.99 -11.16 2.96
C SER A 361 6.87 -10.23 3.39
N ASP A 362 5.62 -10.73 3.40
CA ASP A 362 4.42 -9.98 3.79
C ASP A 362 4.03 -10.19 5.26
N ARG A 363 4.87 -10.85 6.06
CA ARG A 363 4.60 -11.21 7.46
C ARG A 363 5.47 -10.48 8.48
N SER A 364 6.02 -9.31 8.10
CA SER A 364 6.80 -8.50 9.04
C SER A 364 6.34 -7.05 9.01
N ARG A 365 6.72 -6.28 10.04
CA ARG A 365 6.62 -4.82 10.07
C ARG A 365 8.01 -4.19 10.14
N LEU A 366 9.02 -4.93 9.67
CA LEU A 366 10.40 -4.49 9.73
C LEU A 366 10.69 -3.33 8.78
N ASP A 367 9.95 -3.24 7.66
CA ASP A 367 9.97 -2.10 6.75
C ASP A 367 9.64 -0.79 7.48
N VAL A 368 8.56 -0.76 8.26
CA VAL A 368 8.15 0.39 9.07
C VAL A 368 9.12 0.62 10.24
N ALA A 369 9.57 -0.46 10.90
CA ALA A 369 10.48 -0.37 12.04
C ALA A 369 11.81 0.28 11.65
N LEU A 370 12.38 -0.12 10.52
CA LEU A 370 13.64 0.44 10.02
C LEU A 370 13.47 1.88 9.56
N PHE A 371 12.34 2.22 8.96
CA PHE A 371 12.03 3.58 8.56
C PHE A 371 12.11 4.55 9.75
N TYR A 372 11.37 4.30 10.83
CA TYR A 372 11.42 5.15 12.02
C TYR A 372 12.73 5.05 12.78
N ARG A 373 13.38 3.88 12.82
CA ARG A 373 14.69 3.70 13.42
C ARG A 373 15.74 4.61 12.80
N ILE A 374 15.76 4.68 11.48
CA ILE A 374 16.69 5.53 10.72
C ILE A 374 16.36 7.00 10.95
N ILE A 375 15.09 7.40 10.84
CA ILE A 375 14.67 8.79 11.10
C ILE A 375 15.09 9.25 12.50
N ASP A 376 14.79 8.46 13.55
CA ASP A 376 15.19 8.79 14.93
C ASP A 376 16.70 9.02 15.05
N SER A 377 17.50 8.20 14.35
CA SER A 377 18.97 8.32 14.38
C SER A 377 19.46 9.62 13.75
N PHE A 378 18.82 10.08 12.66
CA PHE A 378 19.17 11.36 12.00
C PHE A 378 18.65 12.58 12.76
N LEU A 379 17.53 12.45 13.47
CA LEU A 379 16.98 13.53 14.30
C LEU A 379 17.73 13.68 15.65
N GLY A 380 18.68 12.77 15.96
CA GLY A 380 19.46 12.83 17.21
C GLY A 380 18.67 12.47 18.46
N GLU A 381 17.52 11.86 18.31
CA GLU A 381 16.60 11.49 19.38
C GLU A 381 16.99 10.15 20.04
N PRO A 382 16.50 9.87 21.27
CA PRO A 382 16.62 8.54 21.84
C PRO A 382 16.01 7.51 20.89
N VAL A 383 16.83 6.61 20.39
CA VAL A 383 16.42 5.64 19.39
C VAL A 383 15.70 4.48 20.06
N LYS A 384 14.43 4.28 19.70
CA LYS A 384 13.62 3.15 20.16
C LYS A 384 13.99 1.87 19.42
N ASP A 385 13.79 0.72 20.06
CA ASP A 385 13.80 -0.58 19.37
C ASP A 385 12.44 -0.84 18.71
N TRP A 386 12.22 -0.16 17.57
CA TRP A 386 10.96 -0.25 16.81
C TRP A 386 10.66 -1.67 16.36
N SER A 387 11.70 -2.46 16.03
CA SER A 387 11.52 -3.86 15.65
C SER A 387 10.90 -4.68 16.78
N GLN A 388 11.41 -4.55 18.00
CA GLN A 388 10.89 -5.27 19.15
C GLN A 388 9.48 -4.81 19.54
N ILE A 389 9.21 -3.50 19.46
CA ILE A 389 7.87 -2.95 19.72
C ILE A 389 6.84 -3.57 18.77
N PHE A 390 7.11 -3.54 17.46
CA PHE A 390 6.17 -4.08 16.49
C PHE A 390 6.08 -5.61 16.50
N LEU A 391 7.16 -6.30 16.83
CA LEU A 391 7.14 -7.76 16.99
C LEU A 391 6.23 -8.18 18.16
N THR A 392 6.29 -7.45 19.27
CA THR A 392 5.41 -7.70 20.42
C THR A 392 3.96 -7.50 20.02
N GLN A 393 3.63 -6.39 19.33
CA GLN A 393 2.28 -6.11 18.86
C GLN A 393 1.77 -7.13 17.84
N ALA A 394 2.64 -7.61 16.94
CA ALA A 394 2.27 -8.65 15.98
C ALA A 394 1.86 -9.94 16.69
N LYS A 395 2.62 -10.37 17.70
CA LYS A 395 2.29 -11.55 18.52
C LYS A 395 0.99 -11.37 19.32
N GLU A 396 0.78 -10.19 19.89
CA GLU A 396 -0.50 -9.88 20.57
C GLU A 396 -1.68 -9.88 19.59
N GLY A 397 -1.47 -9.35 18.39
CA GLY A 397 -2.47 -9.37 17.32
C GLY A 397 -2.82 -10.79 16.87
N GLU A 398 -1.83 -11.66 16.68
CA GLU A 398 -2.03 -13.08 16.35
C GLU A 398 -2.81 -13.80 17.45
N ALA A 399 -2.46 -13.58 18.72
CA ALA A 399 -3.18 -14.18 19.85
C ALA A 399 -4.66 -13.73 19.92
N LYS A 400 -4.93 -12.44 19.67
CA LYS A 400 -6.31 -11.91 19.61
C LYS A 400 -7.09 -12.48 18.42
N ALA A 401 -6.44 -12.63 17.26
CA ALA A 401 -7.08 -13.23 16.08
C ALA A 401 -7.44 -14.70 16.32
N GLU A 402 -6.56 -15.46 16.99
CA GLU A 402 -6.84 -16.84 17.37
C GLU A 402 -7.97 -16.96 18.39
N GLU A 403 -8.02 -16.07 19.37
CA GLU A 403 -9.15 -16.02 20.32
C GLU A 403 -10.47 -15.68 19.62
N ALA A 404 -10.46 -14.73 18.66
CA ALA A 404 -11.64 -14.38 17.87
C ALA A 404 -12.12 -15.57 17.02
N ARG A 405 -11.20 -16.34 16.41
CA ARG A 405 -11.55 -17.58 15.69
C ARG A 405 -12.19 -18.62 16.59
N LYS A 406 -11.66 -18.84 17.79
CA LYS A 406 -12.25 -19.75 18.77
C LYS A 406 -13.67 -19.32 19.17
N LYS A 407 -13.88 -18.03 19.46
CA LYS A 407 -15.21 -17.49 19.77
C LYS A 407 -16.19 -17.65 18.61
N ALA A 408 -15.72 -17.42 17.36
CA ALA A 408 -16.53 -17.66 16.17
C ALA A 408 -16.94 -19.14 16.06
N GLU A 409 -15.98 -20.06 16.28
CA GLU A 409 -16.26 -21.50 16.25
C GLU A 409 -17.25 -21.91 17.37
N GLU A 410 -17.12 -21.36 18.57
CA GLU A 410 -18.06 -21.58 19.70
C GLU A 410 -19.47 -21.06 19.40
N SER A 411 -19.60 -19.99 18.59
CA SER A 411 -20.89 -19.44 18.17
C SER A 411 -21.61 -20.26 17.11
N ARG A 412 -20.94 -21.25 16.52
CA ARG A 412 -21.50 -22.15 15.52
C ARG A 412 -22.67 -22.95 16.10
N VAL A 413 -23.80 -22.97 15.41
CA VAL A 413 -24.94 -23.84 15.80
C VAL A 413 -24.58 -25.29 15.52
N GLN A 414 -24.46 -26.08 16.59
CA GLN A 414 -24.05 -27.48 16.52
C GLN A 414 -25.20 -28.40 16.06
N ASN A 415 -24.82 -29.58 15.52
CA ASN A 415 -25.77 -30.65 15.15
C ASN A 415 -26.77 -30.27 14.04
N THR A 416 -26.45 -29.28 13.21
CA THR A 416 -27.26 -28.92 12.05
C THR A 416 -26.78 -29.67 10.79
N LYS A 417 -27.65 -29.75 9.80
CA LYS A 417 -27.36 -30.32 8.47
C LYS A 417 -27.82 -29.33 7.40
N PRO A 418 -27.15 -29.32 6.23
CA PRO A 418 -27.67 -28.60 5.07
C PRO A 418 -29.06 -29.11 4.68
N SER A 419 -29.92 -28.22 4.19
CA SER A 419 -31.29 -28.57 3.74
C SER A 419 -31.29 -29.41 2.47
N LEU A 420 -30.21 -29.34 1.67
CA LEU A 420 -30.06 -30.03 0.38
C LEU A 420 -28.82 -30.92 0.38
N GLU A 421 -28.84 -31.94 -0.47
CA GLU A 421 -27.63 -32.65 -0.85
C GLU A 421 -26.65 -31.70 -1.56
N PRO A 422 -25.33 -31.94 -1.54
CA PRO A 422 -24.33 -31.04 -2.12
C PRO A 422 -24.62 -30.58 -3.56
N ILE A 423 -25.17 -31.47 -4.39
CA ILE A 423 -25.53 -31.14 -5.77
C ILE A 423 -26.61 -30.04 -5.87
N GLY A 424 -27.47 -29.90 -4.86
CA GLY A 424 -28.51 -28.87 -4.82
C GLY A 424 -27.97 -27.44 -4.73
N TYR A 425 -26.76 -27.26 -4.19
CA TYR A 425 -26.07 -25.98 -4.10
C TYR A 425 -25.23 -25.67 -5.34
N CYS A 426 -24.95 -26.67 -6.18
CA CYS A 426 -24.17 -26.48 -7.40
C CYS A 426 -24.95 -25.64 -8.43
N GLY A 427 -24.22 -24.83 -9.17
CA GLY A 427 -24.75 -23.95 -10.23
C GLY A 427 -23.99 -22.65 -10.36
N SER A 428 -24.46 -21.84 -11.29
CA SER A 428 -23.93 -20.50 -11.54
C SER A 428 -24.77 -19.45 -10.80
N TYR A 429 -24.07 -18.46 -10.25
CA TYR A 429 -24.66 -17.34 -9.52
C TYR A 429 -24.05 -16.06 -10.05
N GLU A 430 -24.81 -14.98 -10.16
CA GLU A 430 -24.35 -13.74 -10.79
C GLU A 430 -24.68 -12.52 -9.95
N ASP A 431 -23.72 -11.61 -9.88
CA ASP A 431 -23.87 -10.24 -9.39
C ASP A 431 -23.44 -9.26 -10.46
N VAL A 432 -24.15 -8.13 -10.59
CA VAL A 432 -23.91 -7.14 -11.65
C VAL A 432 -22.52 -6.48 -11.57
N MET A 433 -21.96 -6.38 -10.37
CA MET A 433 -20.63 -5.81 -10.14
C MET A 433 -19.55 -6.86 -10.29
N TYR A 434 -19.69 -8.00 -9.59
CA TYR A 434 -18.62 -8.98 -9.45
C TYR A 434 -18.61 -10.05 -10.55
N GLY A 435 -19.70 -10.16 -11.34
CA GLY A 435 -19.81 -11.16 -12.40
C GLY A 435 -20.27 -12.51 -11.91
N THR A 436 -19.78 -13.58 -12.52
CA THR A 436 -20.25 -14.95 -12.31
C THR A 436 -19.42 -15.67 -11.24
N THR A 437 -20.11 -16.33 -10.33
CA THR A 437 -19.55 -17.24 -9.35
C THR A 437 -20.18 -18.60 -9.56
N GLU A 438 -19.40 -19.67 -9.47
CA GLU A 438 -19.90 -21.03 -9.64
C GLU A 438 -19.63 -21.86 -8.39
N VAL A 439 -20.57 -22.71 -8.03
CA VAL A 439 -20.37 -23.74 -7.03
C VAL A 439 -20.41 -25.10 -7.73
N LYS A 440 -19.32 -25.88 -7.57
CA LYS A 440 -19.17 -27.21 -8.17
C LYS A 440 -18.99 -28.27 -7.09
N ASN A 441 -19.46 -29.47 -7.37
CA ASN A 441 -19.16 -30.63 -6.53
C ASN A 441 -18.02 -31.42 -7.16
N GLU A 442 -16.87 -31.45 -6.51
CA GLU A 442 -15.69 -32.19 -6.95
C GLU A 442 -15.24 -33.13 -5.83
N GLY A 443 -15.33 -34.43 -6.10
CA GLY A 443 -14.96 -35.45 -5.12
C GLY A 443 -15.78 -35.40 -3.81
N GLY A 444 -17.03 -34.98 -3.86
CA GLY A 444 -17.92 -34.86 -2.69
C GLY A 444 -17.77 -33.54 -1.91
N LYS A 445 -16.90 -32.62 -2.36
CA LYS A 445 -16.69 -31.30 -1.77
C LYS A 445 -17.29 -30.21 -2.65
N LEU A 446 -17.90 -29.21 -2.02
CA LEU A 446 -18.34 -28.01 -2.72
C LEU A 446 -17.16 -27.06 -2.89
N LEU A 447 -16.86 -26.70 -4.13
CA LEU A 447 -15.84 -25.72 -4.48
C LEU A 447 -16.48 -24.46 -5.00
N LEU A 448 -16.03 -23.32 -4.48
CA LEU A 448 -16.41 -21.98 -4.92
C LEU A 448 -15.43 -21.51 -5.99
N TYR A 449 -15.97 -21.13 -7.15
CA TYR A 449 -15.23 -20.51 -8.25
C TYR A 449 -15.70 -19.07 -8.43
N PHE A 450 -14.76 -18.16 -8.69
CA PHE A 450 -15.06 -16.78 -9.00
C PHE A 450 -14.49 -16.47 -10.39
N ASN A 451 -15.37 -16.15 -11.36
CA ASN A 451 -14.98 -15.93 -12.74
C ASN A 451 -14.02 -17.04 -13.28
N THR A 452 -14.40 -18.28 -13.14
CA THR A 452 -13.65 -19.50 -13.54
C THR A 452 -12.45 -19.90 -12.68
N LYS A 453 -12.03 -19.09 -11.72
CA LYS A 453 -10.88 -19.39 -10.84
C LYS A 453 -11.33 -20.00 -9.52
N PRO A 454 -10.72 -21.11 -9.08
CA PRO A 454 -11.05 -21.69 -7.79
C PRO A 454 -10.65 -20.76 -6.65
N MET A 455 -11.60 -20.51 -5.75
CA MET A 455 -11.41 -19.61 -4.61
C MET A 455 -11.27 -20.35 -3.28
N GLY A 456 -12.01 -21.42 -3.10
CA GLY A 456 -11.96 -22.17 -1.86
C GLY A 456 -12.92 -23.34 -1.83
N VAL A 457 -12.78 -24.16 -0.79
CA VAL A 457 -13.72 -25.23 -0.45
C VAL A 457 -14.77 -24.65 0.50
N LEU A 458 -16.02 -24.98 0.29
CA LEU A 458 -17.13 -24.64 1.15
C LEU A 458 -17.32 -25.74 2.19
N ASP A 459 -16.80 -25.55 3.38
CA ASP A 459 -16.97 -26.45 4.51
C ASP A 459 -18.29 -26.12 5.25
N HIS A 460 -19.15 -27.13 5.51
CA HIS A 460 -20.42 -26.88 6.19
C HIS A 460 -20.21 -26.23 7.54
N TRP A 461 -20.89 -25.09 7.76
CA TRP A 461 -20.84 -24.35 9.02
C TRP A 461 -22.07 -24.63 9.88
N HIS A 462 -23.24 -24.22 9.46
CA HIS A 462 -24.54 -24.57 10.05
C HIS A 462 -25.67 -24.31 9.05
N TYR A 463 -26.76 -25.09 9.13
CA TYR A 463 -27.91 -25.00 8.21
C TYR A 463 -27.42 -24.93 6.73
N ASP A 464 -27.86 -23.91 5.97
CA ASP A 464 -27.46 -23.67 4.58
C ASP A 464 -26.30 -22.66 4.47
N THR A 465 -25.51 -22.54 5.53
CA THR A 465 -24.33 -21.66 5.60
C THR A 465 -23.06 -22.51 5.59
N PHE A 466 -22.09 -22.09 4.82
CA PHE A 466 -20.79 -22.73 4.65
C PHE A 466 -19.68 -21.72 4.91
N LYS A 467 -18.54 -22.19 5.39
CA LYS A 467 -17.33 -21.39 5.59
C LYS A 467 -16.37 -21.59 4.42
N VAL A 468 -15.80 -20.50 3.89
CA VAL A 468 -14.82 -20.56 2.82
C VAL A 468 -13.46 -20.97 3.39
N ASN A 469 -12.97 -22.12 2.95
CA ASN A 469 -11.64 -22.63 3.29
C ASN A 469 -10.70 -22.43 2.09
N LEU A 470 -9.77 -21.49 2.22
CA LEU A 470 -8.79 -21.13 1.18
C LEU A 470 -7.55 -22.02 1.17
N ALA A 471 -7.32 -22.83 2.20
CA ALA A 471 -6.08 -23.58 2.40
C ALA A 471 -5.61 -24.39 1.19
N PRO A 472 -6.49 -25.06 0.42
CA PRO A 472 -6.07 -25.80 -0.77
C PRO A 472 -5.49 -24.93 -1.90
N PHE A 473 -5.83 -23.65 -1.92
CA PHE A 473 -5.50 -22.70 -3.01
C PHE A 473 -4.44 -21.67 -2.62
N GLY A 474 -3.91 -21.78 -1.41
CA GLY A 474 -2.92 -20.88 -0.85
C GLY A 474 -3.55 -19.66 -0.15
N SER A 475 -2.93 -19.24 0.95
CA SER A 475 -3.31 -18.00 1.61
C SER A 475 -2.68 -16.83 0.87
N PHE A 476 -3.46 -16.08 0.12
CA PHE A 476 -3.05 -14.78 -0.39
C PHE A 476 -3.58 -13.70 0.54
N ARG A 477 -2.75 -12.72 0.87
CA ARG A 477 -3.07 -11.68 1.87
C ARG A 477 -4.40 -10.96 1.60
N PHE A 478 -4.79 -10.85 0.34
CA PHE A 478 -6.07 -10.24 -0.03
C PHE A 478 -7.26 -11.19 0.09
N LEU A 479 -7.06 -12.49 -0.16
CA LEU A 479 -8.10 -13.51 0.08
C LEU A 479 -8.39 -13.69 1.57
N GLU A 480 -7.55 -13.14 2.46
CA GLU A 480 -7.87 -13.01 3.88
C GLU A 480 -9.13 -12.15 4.12
N LEU A 481 -9.55 -11.30 3.17
CA LEU A 481 -10.87 -10.65 3.20
C LEU A 481 -12.03 -11.65 3.03
N LEU A 482 -11.78 -12.79 2.38
CA LEU A 482 -12.75 -13.88 2.20
C LEU A 482 -12.39 -15.10 3.06
N ALA A 483 -11.20 -15.12 3.67
CA ALA A 483 -10.81 -16.17 4.61
C ALA A 483 -11.77 -16.15 5.79
N ASP A 484 -12.32 -17.31 6.11
CA ASP A 484 -13.32 -17.46 7.16
C ASP A 484 -14.69 -16.79 6.85
N SER A 485 -14.88 -16.17 5.67
CA SER A 485 -16.20 -15.63 5.28
C SER A 485 -17.23 -16.73 5.20
N LEU A 486 -18.45 -16.40 5.63
CA LEU A 486 -19.57 -17.28 5.52
C LEU A 486 -20.27 -17.10 4.16
N VAL A 487 -20.65 -18.22 3.57
CA VAL A 487 -21.46 -18.28 2.36
C VAL A 487 -22.81 -18.88 2.72
N THR A 488 -23.86 -18.08 2.65
CA THR A 488 -25.22 -18.49 3.01
C THR A 488 -26.07 -18.64 1.76
N PHE A 489 -26.70 -19.81 1.59
CA PHE A 489 -27.64 -20.07 0.50
C PHE A 489 -29.08 -19.80 0.95
N THR A 490 -29.83 -19.08 0.11
CA THR A 490 -31.26 -18.82 0.33
C THR A 490 -32.09 -19.73 -0.56
N LEU A 491 -33.03 -20.45 0.02
CA LEU A 491 -33.96 -21.32 -0.70
C LEU A 491 -35.25 -20.55 -1.07
N ASN A 492 -35.81 -20.86 -2.26
CA ASN A 492 -37.12 -20.36 -2.65
C ASN A 492 -38.26 -21.26 -2.08
N ALA A 493 -39.51 -20.86 -2.29
CA ALA A 493 -40.69 -21.60 -1.81
C ALA A 493 -40.80 -23.05 -2.33
N ARG A 494 -39.99 -23.42 -3.33
CA ARG A 494 -39.95 -24.80 -3.88
C ARG A 494 -38.78 -25.60 -3.34
N GLY A 495 -38.08 -25.09 -2.32
CA GLY A 495 -36.91 -25.75 -1.72
C GLY A 495 -35.66 -25.77 -2.62
N LYS A 496 -35.58 -24.94 -3.66
CA LYS A 496 -34.39 -24.80 -4.52
C LYS A 496 -33.61 -23.55 -4.16
N VAL A 497 -32.28 -23.59 -4.28
CA VAL A 497 -31.45 -22.42 -4.06
C VAL A 497 -31.84 -21.30 -5.03
N ALA A 498 -32.13 -20.12 -4.50
CA ALA A 498 -32.44 -18.92 -5.24
C ALA A 498 -31.25 -17.96 -5.33
N ALA A 499 -30.45 -17.88 -4.25
CA ALA A 499 -29.31 -16.99 -4.16
C ALA A 499 -28.24 -17.54 -3.25
N MET A 500 -27.04 -17.01 -3.39
CA MET A 500 -25.87 -17.22 -2.55
C MET A 500 -25.36 -15.87 -2.08
N GLU A 501 -25.21 -15.67 -0.78
CA GLU A 501 -24.61 -14.46 -0.21
C GLU A 501 -23.24 -14.79 0.35
N ILE A 502 -22.22 -14.10 -0.13
CA ILE A 502 -20.86 -14.13 0.45
C ILE A 502 -20.78 -12.95 1.40
N GLU A 503 -20.58 -13.26 2.70
CA GLU A 503 -20.50 -12.27 3.78
C GLU A 503 -19.49 -11.17 3.44
N GLU A 504 -19.81 -9.92 3.75
CA GLU A 504 -19.00 -8.74 3.48
C GLU A 504 -18.72 -8.45 2.00
N LEU A 505 -19.14 -9.30 1.05
CA LEU A 505 -18.94 -9.09 -0.38
C LEU A 505 -20.24 -8.70 -1.11
N ALA A 506 -21.10 -9.67 -1.41
CA ALA A 506 -22.34 -9.46 -2.14
C ALA A 506 -23.29 -10.66 -2.10
N LYS A 507 -24.53 -10.40 -2.54
CA LYS A 507 -25.52 -11.42 -2.84
C LYS A 507 -25.53 -11.69 -4.34
N PHE A 508 -25.36 -12.95 -4.70
CA PHE A 508 -25.36 -13.46 -6.08
C PHE A 508 -26.68 -14.20 -6.32
N GLU A 509 -27.41 -13.79 -7.33
CA GLU A 509 -28.67 -14.47 -7.72
C GLU A 509 -28.35 -15.72 -8.56
N ARG A 510 -29.09 -16.81 -8.35
CA ARG A 510 -28.88 -18.05 -9.11
C ARG A 510 -29.27 -17.83 -10.58
N VAL A 511 -28.36 -18.16 -11.48
CA VAL A 511 -28.64 -18.15 -12.92
C VAL A 511 -29.53 -19.36 -13.25
N PRO A 512 -30.69 -19.17 -13.91
CA PRO A 512 -31.52 -20.28 -14.34
C PRO A 512 -30.76 -21.21 -15.29
N GLU A 513 -30.87 -22.51 -15.08
CA GLU A 513 -30.35 -23.49 -16.06
C GLU A 513 -31.04 -23.28 -17.41
N PRO A 514 -30.30 -23.38 -18.53
CA PRO A 514 -30.91 -23.35 -19.85
C PRO A 514 -32.00 -24.42 -19.91
N GLN A 515 -33.25 -24.00 -20.21
CA GLN A 515 -34.30 -24.99 -20.47
C GLN A 515 -33.85 -25.84 -21.65
N GLU A 516 -33.61 -27.14 -21.44
CA GLU A 516 -33.49 -28.06 -22.56
C GLU A 516 -34.74 -27.90 -23.43
N LYS A 517 -34.56 -27.39 -24.65
CA LYS A 517 -35.62 -27.41 -25.63
C LYS A 517 -36.01 -28.87 -25.79
N LYS A 518 -37.14 -29.28 -25.21
CA LYS A 518 -37.75 -30.57 -25.50
C LYS A 518 -37.87 -30.64 -27.03
N LYS A 519 -37.06 -31.52 -27.63
CA LYS A 519 -37.17 -31.90 -29.05
C LYS A 519 -38.45 -32.70 -29.28
#